data_91fa6419458a1761d3bf39c3e5a63197
#
_entry.id   91fa6419458a1761d3bf39c3e5a63197
#
_cell.length_a   1.000
_cell.length_b   1.000
_cell.length_c   1.000
_cell.angle_alpha   90.00
_cell.angle_beta   90.00
_cell.angle_gamma   90.00
#
_symmetry.space_group_name_H-M   'P 1'
#
loop_
_entity.id
_entity.type
_entity.pdbx_description
1 polymer ?
#
loop_
_entity_poly.entity_id
_entity_poly.type
_entity_poly.pdbx_seq_one_letter_code
_entity_poly.pdbx_strand_id
1 'polypeptide(L)'
;MIDTDTEASKRKLVLDEIKKQRGDKHVLNFCTFSTIGIRSSVLIACRGLGVDNNEANYIVDLLPSENGKEWSLHDAFFGNKEKVRKPSSKLIKEVSKYPKLKEIILGLFGLIVGRSSHASGVYISNDDYTKYNAMMKTKNGVEVTQFDADMSERASALKYDFLSLSALDRVRASFDLLVKDKKIRWQGDLGSTYWSNFNPNKLDYTSPKMYDMLFDGTVINAFQYDSETGWKALRKANARKFMDLVSINGALRLRSEKGEQP
;
A
#
# COMPACT_ATOMS: atom_id res chain seq x y z
N MET A 1 -9.74 -12.46 4.11
CA MET A 1 -8.37 -11.94 4.21
C MET A 1 -7.89 -12.03 5.64
N ILE A 2 -6.66 -12.45 5.88
CA ILE A 2 -5.99 -12.52 7.19
C ILE A 2 -4.73 -11.69 7.10
N ASP A 3 -4.63 -10.65 7.94
CA ASP A 3 -3.48 -9.76 8.00
C ASP A 3 -2.51 -10.19 9.09
N THR A 4 -1.23 -10.24 8.76
CA THR A 4 -0.16 -10.58 9.70
C THR A 4 1.00 -9.62 9.51
N ASP A 5 1.33 -8.88 10.56
CA ASP A 5 2.47 -7.97 10.57
C ASP A 5 3.76 -8.76 10.85
N THR A 6 4.78 -8.51 10.03
CA THR A 6 6.09 -9.13 10.17
C THR A 6 7.22 -8.10 10.13
N GLU A 7 8.34 -8.41 10.80
CA GLU A 7 9.57 -7.65 10.58
C GLU A 7 9.90 -7.67 9.08
N ALA A 8 10.13 -6.50 8.48
CA ALA A 8 10.36 -6.40 7.04
C ALA A 8 11.55 -7.26 6.59
N SER A 9 12.63 -7.27 7.39
CA SER A 9 13.83 -8.07 7.15
C SER A 9 13.61 -9.58 7.28
N LYS A 10 12.52 -10.03 7.93
CA LYS A 10 12.26 -11.45 8.26
C LYS A 10 11.12 -12.07 7.45
N ARG A 11 10.34 -11.26 6.72
CA ARG A 11 9.19 -11.75 5.94
C ARG A 11 9.54 -12.97 5.08
N LYS A 12 10.67 -12.90 4.37
CA LYS A 12 11.11 -14.02 3.52
C LYS A 12 11.35 -15.29 4.33
N LEU A 13 12.01 -15.20 5.48
CA LEU A 13 12.28 -16.35 6.34
C LEU A 13 11.00 -17.00 6.86
N VAL A 14 10.00 -16.19 7.22
CA VAL A 14 8.68 -16.68 7.66
C VAL A 14 8.01 -17.46 6.53
N LEU A 15 7.98 -16.91 5.32
CA LEU A 15 7.39 -17.59 4.16
C LEU A 15 8.14 -18.85 3.77
N ASP A 16 9.47 -18.84 3.82
CA ASP A 16 10.30 -20.02 3.51
C ASP A 16 10.03 -21.14 4.54
N GLU A 17 9.87 -20.81 5.82
CA GLU A 17 9.52 -21.80 6.85
C GLU A 17 8.13 -22.38 6.67
N ILE A 18 7.12 -21.55 6.33
CA ILE A 18 5.76 -22.03 6.06
C ILE A 18 5.77 -22.96 4.83
N LYS A 19 6.52 -22.60 3.78
CA LYS A 19 6.69 -23.45 2.59
C LYS A 19 7.33 -24.80 2.93
N LYS A 20 8.36 -24.79 3.77
CA LYS A 20 9.03 -26.02 4.23
C LYS A 20 8.07 -26.95 4.97
N GLN A 21 7.17 -26.40 5.78
CA GLN A 21 6.22 -27.17 6.57
C GLN A 21 5.04 -27.68 5.74
N ARG A 22 4.56 -26.91 4.75
CA ARG A 22 3.35 -27.24 4.00
C ARG A 22 3.58 -27.70 2.57
N GLY A 23 4.71 -27.41 2.00
CA GLY A 23 5.05 -27.70 0.60
C GLY A 23 4.86 -26.50 -0.33
N ASP A 24 5.66 -26.44 -1.39
CA ASP A 24 5.72 -25.29 -2.32
C ASP A 24 4.41 -25.03 -3.06
N LYS A 25 3.62 -26.07 -3.35
CA LYS A 25 2.33 -25.95 -4.06
C LYS A 25 1.19 -25.45 -3.20
N HIS A 26 1.41 -25.38 -1.89
CA HIS A 26 0.44 -24.95 -0.90
C HIS A 26 0.68 -23.52 -0.40
N VAL A 27 1.82 -22.89 -0.78
CA VAL A 27 2.20 -21.53 -0.38
C VAL A 27 2.73 -20.79 -1.58
N LEU A 28 1.89 -19.96 -2.19
CA LEU A 28 2.17 -19.31 -3.48
C LEU A 28 2.02 -17.80 -3.38
N ASN A 29 2.80 -17.08 -4.18
CA ASN A 29 2.59 -15.64 -4.33
C ASN A 29 1.44 -15.38 -5.31
N PHE A 30 0.55 -14.45 -4.99
CA PHE A 30 -0.43 -13.96 -5.95
C PHE A 30 0.24 -13.13 -7.05
N CYS A 31 -0.34 -13.21 -8.24
CA CYS A 31 0.00 -12.30 -9.33
C CYS A 31 -0.56 -10.90 -9.07
N THR A 32 0.14 -9.89 -9.54
CA THR A 32 -0.38 -8.53 -9.70
C THR A 32 -0.15 -8.08 -11.12
N PHE A 33 -1.21 -7.58 -11.76
CA PHE A 33 -1.12 -7.01 -13.10
C PHE A 33 -0.87 -5.52 -13.03
N SER A 34 0.16 -5.07 -13.74
CA SER A 34 0.41 -3.64 -13.94
C SER A 34 -0.37 -3.16 -15.14
N THR A 35 -1.13 -2.09 -14.98
CA THR A 35 -1.94 -1.49 -16.04
C THR A 35 -1.44 -0.10 -16.43
N ILE A 36 -1.75 0.35 -17.63
CA ILE A 36 -1.48 1.72 -18.07
C ILE A 36 -2.37 2.68 -17.29
N GLY A 37 -1.75 3.53 -16.47
CA GLY A 37 -2.43 4.58 -15.71
C GLY A 37 -2.81 5.79 -16.56
N ILE A 38 -3.52 6.75 -15.97
CA ILE A 38 -4.08 7.94 -16.63
C ILE A 38 -2.99 8.76 -17.33
N ARG A 39 -1.96 9.19 -16.60
CA ARG A 39 -0.84 9.99 -17.15
C ARG A 39 -0.07 9.22 -18.22
N SER A 40 0.18 7.94 -17.98
CA SER A 40 0.91 7.08 -18.91
C SER A 40 0.16 6.87 -20.21
N SER A 41 -1.18 6.75 -20.19
CA SER A 41 -1.98 6.60 -21.41
C SER A 41 -1.88 7.84 -22.30
N VAL A 42 -1.87 9.04 -21.71
CA VAL A 42 -1.66 10.30 -22.46
C VAL A 42 -0.27 10.35 -23.07
N LEU A 43 0.78 10.11 -22.29
CA LEU A 43 2.17 10.18 -22.76
C LEU A 43 2.46 9.14 -23.86
N ILE A 44 1.96 7.91 -23.70
CA ILE A 44 2.15 6.85 -24.70
C ILE A 44 1.40 7.18 -25.99
N ALA A 45 0.15 7.65 -25.88
CA ALA A 45 -0.65 8.06 -27.04
C ALA A 45 0.00 9.23 -27.79
N CYS A 46 0.45 10.27 -27.08
CA CYS A 46 1.17 11.40 -27.67
C CYS A 46 2.44 10.95 -28.39
N ARG A 47 3.25 10.10 -27.76
CA ARG A 47 4.47 9.56 -28.36
C ARG A 47 4.16 8.76 -29.62
N GLY A 48 3.10 7.94 -29.59
CA GLY A 48 2.67 7.14 -30.76
C GLY A 48 2.25 7.99 -31.95
N LEU A 49 1.75 9.21 -31.71
CA LEU A 49 1.36 10.17 -32.76
C LEU A 49 2.48 11.17 -33.11
N GLY A 50 3.68 11.06 -32.53
CA GLY A 50 4.79 11.96 -32.79
C GLY A 50 4.64 13.35 -32.18
N VAL A 51 3.80 13.51 -31.15
CA VAL A 51 3.65 14.76 -30.40
C VAL A 51 4.90 15.02 -29.59
N ASP A 52 5.38 16.28 -29.58
CA ASP A 52 6.55 16.69 -28.80
C ASP A 52 6.39 16.42 -27.31
N ASN A 53 7.49 16.06 -26.64
CA ASN A 53 7.45 15.70 -25.23
C ASN A 53 6.97 16.85 -24.31
N ASN A 54 7.31 18.10 -24.61
CA ASN A 54 6.86 19.25 -23.80
C ASN A 54 5.36 19.44 -23.95
N GLU A 55 4.84 19.27 -25.16
CA GLU A 55 3.40 19.35 -25.42
C GLU A 55 2.65 18.16 -24.81
N ALA A 56 3.21 16.95 -24.86
CA ALA A 56 2.64 15.78 -24.20
C ALA A 56 2.56 15.98 -22.67
N ASN A 57 3.61 16.52 -22.03
CA ASN A 57 3.61 16.86 -20.62
C ASN A 57 2.59 17.96 -20.30
N TYR A 58 2.49 18.98 -21.15
CA TYR A 58 1.48 20.02 -20.99
C TYR A 58 0.06 19.45 -21.03
N ILE A 59 -0.23 18.52 -21.95
CA ILE A 59 -1.53 17.84 -22.00
C ILE A 59 -1.78 17.04 -20.72
N VAL A 60 -0.77 16.35 -20.21
CA VAL A 60 -0.85 15.62 -18.91
C VAL A 60 -1.17 16.57 -17.76
N ASP A 61 -0.58 17.76 -17.72
CA ASP A 61 -0.81 18.74 -16.64
C ASP A 61 -2.20 19.40 -16.71
N LEU A 62 -2.91 19.23 -17.82
CA LEU A 62 -4.31 19.64 -17.96
C LEU A 62 -5.31 18.60 -17.42
N LEU A 63 -4.84 17.42 -17.01
CA LEU A 63 -5.69 16.42 -16.36
C LEU A 63 -6.23 17.00 -15.04
N PRO A 64 -7.57 17.07 -14.90
CA PRO A 64 -8.14 17.61 -13.68
C PRO A 64 -7.88 16.69 -12.49
N SER A 65 -7.60 17.30 -11.34
CA SER A 65 -7.40 16.59 -10.08
C SER A 65 -8.20 17.23 -8.96
N GLU A 66 -8.51 16.45 -7.96
CA GLU A 66 -9.23 16.86 -6.76
C GLU A 66 -8.61 16.13 -5.55
N ASN A 67 -8.29 16.87 -4.51
CA ASN A 67 -7.64 16.33 -3.30
C ASN A 67 -6.38 15.49 -3.59
N GLY A 68 -5.56 15.95 -4.53
CA GLY A 68 -4.32 15.26 -4.93
C GLY A 68 -4.51 13.99 -5.77
N LYS A 69 -5.75 13.70 -6.21
CA LYS A 69 -6.05 12.56 -7.09
C LYS A 69 -6.58 13.05 -8.43
N GLU A 70 -6.05 12.49 -9.50
CA GLU A 70 -6.55 12.73 -10.85
C GLU A 70 -7.98 12.17 -11.01
N TRP A 71 -8.80 12.89 -11.76
CA TRP A 71 -10.11 12.40 -12.15
C TRP A 71 -9.95 11.18 -13.08
N SER A 72 -10.98 10.33 -13.13
CA SER A 72 -11.01 9.31 -14.17
C SER A 72 -10.97 9.98 -15.57
N LEU A 73 -10.39 9.30 -16.56
CA LEU A 73 -10.43 9.82 -17.95
C LEU A 73 -11.84 10.05 -18.43
N HIS A 74 -12.78 9.20 -18.02
CA HIS A 74 -14.19 9.37 -18.33
C HIS A 74 -14.72 10.70 -17.77
N ASP A 75 -14.50 10.97 -16.48
CA ASP A 75 -14.94 12.22 -15.84
C ASP A 75 -14.27 13.44 -16.50
N ALA A 76 -12.98 13.32 -16.87
CA ALA A 76 -12.22 14.40 -17.50
C ALA A 76 -12.75 14.76 -18.91
N PHE A 77 -13.12 13.76 -19.72
CA PHE A 77 -13.58 13.96 -21.09
C PHE A 77 -15.09 14.15 -21.24
N PHE A 78 -15.90 13.53 -20.36
CA PHE A 78 -17.35 13.50 -20.50
C PHE A 78 -18.10 14.13 -19.34
N GLY A 79 -17.40 14.40 -18.24
CA GLY A 79 -17.98 14.86 -16.99
C GLY A 79 -18.64 13.74 -16.17
N ASN A 80 -19.12 14.11 -14.99
CA ASN A 80 -19.83 13.21 -14.09
C ASN A 80 -20.86 14.00 -13.29
N LYS A 81 -22.15 13.75 -13.53
CA LYS A 81 -23.24 14.48 -12.87
C LYS A 81 -23.32 14.19 -11.38
N GLU A 82 -23.07 12.94 -10.97
CA GLU A 82 -23.15 12.54 -9.56
C GLU A 82 -22.05 13.22 -8.72
N LYS A 83 -20.86 13.38 -9.30
CA LYS A 83 -19.71 14.07 -8.69
C LYS A 83 -19.67 15.57 -8.99
N VAL A 84 -20.71 16.11 -9.67
CA VAL A 84 -20.77 17.51 -10.10
C VAL A 84 -19.54 17.96 -10.89
N ARG A 85 -18.98 17.06 -11.71
CA ARG A 85 -17.81 17.31 -12.55
C ARG A 85 -18.23 17.66 -13.97
N LYS A 86 -17.77 18.80 -14.48
CA LYS A 86 -17.94 19.19 -15.88
C LYS A 86 -16.74 18.68 -16.70
N PRO A 87 -16.94 18.34 -17.99
CA PRO A 87 -15.82 18.00 -18.87
C PRO A 87 -14.74 19.09 -18.86
N SER A 88 -13.47 18.70 -18.86
CA SER A 88 -12.34 19.63 -18.88
C SER A 88 -12.19 20.25 -20.27
N SER A 89 -12.74 21.45 -20.48
CA SER A 89 -12.69 22.14 -21.77
C SER A 89 -11.26 22.39 -22.27
N LYS A 90 -10.33 22.67 -21.35
CA LYS A 90 -8.90 22.87 -21.70
C LYS A 90 -8.27 21.59 -22.22
N LEU A 91 -8.43 20.47 -21.49
CA LEU A 91 -7.92 19.17 -21.90
C LEU A 91 -8.51 18.76 -23.26
N ILE A 92 -9.83 18.87 -23.43
CA ILE A 92 -10.52 18.49 -24.66
C ILE A 92 -10.01 19.33 -25.84
N LYS A 93 -9.84 20.64 -25.66
CA LYS A 93 -9.33 21.54 -26.69
C LYS A 93 -7.92 21.11 -27.16
N GLU A 94 -7.00 20.86 -26.23
CA GLU A 94 -5.64 20.48 -26.58
C GLU A 94 -5.59 19.09 -27.24
N VAL A 95 -6.27 18.10 -26.67
CA VAL A 95 -6.35 16.75 -27.24
C VAL A 95 -6.97 16.75 -28.64
N SER A 96 -7.95 17.64 -28.91
CA SER A 96 -8.62 17.74 -30.22
C SER A 96 -7.73 18.28 -31.34
N LYS A 97 -6.56 18.85 -31.03
CA LYS A 97 -5.58 19.26 -32.03
C LYS A 97 -5.01 18.05 -32.80
N TYR A 98 -5.02 16.88 -32.18
CA TYR A 98 -4.45 15.65 -32.71
C TYR A 98 -5.55 14.64 -33.05
N PRO A 99 -5.75 14.31 -34.33
CA PRO A 99 -6.74 13.31 -34.75
C PRO A 99 -6.50 11.97 -34.00
N LYS A 100 -7.58 11.36 -33.53
CA LYS A 100 -7.56 10.08 -32.79
C LYS A 100 -6.87 10.05 -31.42
N LEU A 101 -6.21 11.14 -30.97
CA LEU A 101 -5.49 11.14 -29.70
C LEU A 101 -6.41 10.75 -28.53
N LYS A 102 -7.61 11.32 -28.44
CA LYS A 102 -8.61 10.96 -27.41
C LYS A 102 -8.97 9.47 -27.43
N GLU A 103 -9.22 8.92 -28.61
CA GLU A 103 -9.57 7.51 -28.78
C GLU A 103 -8.43 6.60 -28.30
N ILE A 104 -7.20 6.92 -28.71
CA ILE A 104 -6.01 6.16 -28.32
C ILE A 104 -5.78 6.24 -26.80
N ILE A 105 -5.91 7.43 -26.19
CA ILE A 105 -5.79 7.59 -24.72
C ILE A 105 -6.79 6.68 -23.99
N LEU A 106 -8.05 6.73 -24.41
CA LEU A 106 -9.10 5.92 -23.78
C LEU A 106 -8.89 4.41 -24.03
N GLY A 107 -8.41 4.02 -25.19
CA GLY A 107 -8.14 2.62 -25.54
C GLY A 107 -6.89 2.06 -24.82
N LEU A 108 -5.90 2.89 -24.51
CA LEU A 108 -4.70 2.46 -23.78
C LEU A 108 -4.92 2.36 -22.27
N PHE A 109 -5.81 3.16 -21.71
CA PHE A 109 -6.05 3.18 -20.28
C PHE A 109 -6.52 1.83 -19.76
N GLY A 110 -5.88 1.33 -18.72
CA GLY A 110 -6.23 0.07 -18.09
C GLY A 110 -5.72 -1.20 -18.79
N LEU A 111 -5.05 -1.08 -19.96
CA LEU A 111 -4.43 -2.25 -20.60
C LEU A 111 -3.32 -2.82 -19.72
N ILE A 112 -3.29 -4.15 -19.61
CA ILE A 112 -2.25 -4.87 -18.86
C ILE A 112 -0.95 -4.82 -19.65
N VAL A 113 0.09 -4.31 -19.01
CA VAL A 113 1.45 -4.18 -19.59
C VAL A 113 2.50 -5.00 -18.88
N GLY A 114 2.17 -5.57 -17.74
CA GLY A 114 3.11 -6.37 -16.98
C GLY A 114 2.44 -7.23 -15.92
N ARG A 115 3.23 -8.14 -15.38
CA ARG A 115 2.86 -8.96 -14.24
C ARG A 115 4.01 -9.03 -13.26
N SER A 116 3.69 -9.00 -11.98
CA SER A 116 4.63 -9.07 -10.86
C SER A 116 4.05 -9.93 -9.74
N SER A 117 4.86 -10.23 -8.74
CA SER A 117 4.40 -10.83 -7.50
C SER A 117 3.69 -9.77 -6.64
N HIS A 118 2.58 -10.13 -6.01
CA HIS A 118 1.91 -9.28 -5.04
C HIS A 118 2.83 -8.96 -3.85
N ALA A 119 2.80 -7.73 -3.36
CA ALA A 119 3.74 -7.25 -2.36
C ALA A 119 3.59 -7.96 -1.00
N SER A 120 2.36 -8.20 -0.56
CA SER A 120 2.05 -8.80 0.75
C SER A 120 1.27 -10.11 0.65
N GLY A 121 0.35 -10.20 -0.31
CA GLY A 121 -0.59 -11.31 -0.43
C GLY A 121 0.06 -12.63 -0.80
N VAL A 122 -0.27 -13.66 -0.03
CA VAL A 122 0.19 -15.04 -0.22
C VAL A 122 -1.01 -15.97 -0.13
N TYR A 123 -1.09 -16.92 -1.05
CA TYR A 123 -2.01 -18.04 -0.96
C TYR A 123 -1.43 -19.09 -0.02
N ILE A 124 -2.21 -19.54 0.96
CA ILE A 124 -1.86 -20.68 1.83
C ILE A 124 -3.08 -21.57 1.93
N SER A 125 -2.93 -22.83 1.55
CA SER A 125 -4.02 -23.82 1.60
C SER A 125 -3.50 -25.21 1.93
N ASN A 126 -4.40 -26.08 2.34
CA ASN A 126 -4.13 -27.52 2.42
C ASN A 126 -4.24 -28.21 1.05
N ASP A 127 -4.86 -27.56 0.06
CA ASP A 127 -5.03 -28.08 -1.29
C ASP A 127 -3.91 -27.60 -2.21
N ASP A 128 -3.47 -28.50 -3.08
CA ASP A 128 -2.54 -28.16 -4.16
C ASP A 128 -3.24 -27.27 -5.18
N TYR A 129 -2.84 -26.02 -5.24
CA TYR A 129 -3.38 -25.00 -6.15
C TYR A 129 -3.32 -25.45 -7.62
N THR A 130 -2.25 -26.16 -7.99
CA THR A 130 -2.01 -26.56 -9.39
C THR A 130 -2.97 -27.64 -9.90
N LYS A 131 -3.77 -28.26 -9.04
CA LYS A 131 -4.84 -29.17 -9.46
C LYS A 131 -5.99 -28.46 -10.16
N TYR A 132 -6.24 -27.21 -9.85
CA TYR A 132 -7.41 -26.48 -10.31
C TYR A 132 -7.07 -25.19 -11.07
N ASN A 133 -5.85 -24.69 -10.91
CA ASN A 133 -5.45 -23.38 -11.44
C ASN A 133 -4.04 -23.45 -12.04
N ALA A 134 -3.80 -22.65 -13.07
CA ALA A 134 -2.48 -22.53 -13.67
C ALA A 134 -1.58 -21.56 -12.91
N MET A 135 -0.28 -21.71 -13.11
CA MET A 135 0.77 -20.85 -12.61
C MET A 135 1.37 -20.05 -13.75
N MET A 136 1.91 -18.88 -13.42
CA MET A 136 2.67 -18.03 -14.36
C MET A 136 4.03 -17.71 -13.77
N LYS A 137 4.94 -17.26 -14.64
CA LYS A 137 6.23 -16.69 -14.22
C LYS A 137 6.23 -15.18 -14.49
N THR A 138 6.70 -14.42 -13.52
CA THR A 138 6.98 -12.99 -13.71
C THR A 138 8.19 -12.81 -14.64
N LYS A 139 8.46 -11.57 -15.06
CA LYS A 139 9.66 -11.25 -15.87
C LYS A 139 10.97 -11.72 -15.20
N ASN A 140 11.01 -11.71 -13.87
CA ASN A 140 12.18 -12.12 -13.09
C ASN A 140 12.18 -13.62 -12.74
N GLY A 141 11.32 -14.43 -13.37
CA GLY A 141 11.25 -15.88 -13.17
C GLY A 141 10.54 -16.35 -11.90
N VAL A 142 9.99 -15.43 -11.09
CA VAL A 142 9.23 -15.77 -9.89
C VAL A 142 7.90 -16.41 -10.27
N GLU A 143 7.59 -17.55 -9.70
CA GLU A 143 6.31 -18.23 -9.90
C GLU A 143 5.21 -17.53 -9.10
N VAL A 144 4.08 -17.29 -9.76
CA VAL A 144 2.90 -16.62 -9.21
C VAL A 144 1.64 -17.33 -9.71
N THR A 145 0.54 -17.14 -9.00
CA THR A 145 -0.79 -17.63 -9.43
C THR A 145 -1.18 -16.98 -10.76
N GLN A 146 -1.98 -17.67 -11.59
CA GLN A 146 -2.53 -17.12 -12.82
C GLN A 146 -3.49 -15.97 -12.55
N PHE A 147 -4.29 -16.10 -11.51
CA PHE A 147 -5.22 -15.06 -11.08
C PHE A 147 -4.54 -14.09 -10.11
N ASP A 148 -4.91 -12.81 -10.18
CA ASP A 148 -4.57 -11.86 -9.13
C ASP A 148 -5.30 -12.18 -7.82
N ALA A 149 -5.05 -11.41 -6.78
CA ALA A 149 -5.61 -11.65 -5.45
C ALA A 149 -7.15 -11.61 -5.49
N ASP A 150 -7.74 -10.61 -6.17
CA ASP A 150 -9.19 -10.43 -6.22
C ASP A 150 -9.89 -11.54 -6.99
N MET A 151 -9.34 -11.95 -8.13
CA MET A 151 -9.86 -13.09 -8.90
C MET A 151 -9.72 -14.40 -8.13
N SER A 152 -8.60 -14.58 -7.40
CA SER A 152 -8.36 -15.76 -6.60
C SER A 152 -9.31 -15.84 -5.41
N GLU A 153 -9.63 -14.73 -4.74
CA GLU A 153 -10.63 -14.68 -3.67
C GLU A 153 -12.03 -15.02 -4.19
N ARG A 154 -12.41 -14.55 -5.39
CA ARG A 154 -13.66 -14.96 -6.06
C ARG A 154 -13.70 -16.45 -6.39
N ALA A 155 -12.55 -17.06 -6.62
CA ALA A 155 -12.39 -18.51 -6.79
C ALA A 155 -12.22 -19.26 -5.45
N SER A 156 -12.65 -18.66 -4.33
CA SER A 156 -12.61 -19.21 -2.97
C SER A 156 -11.20 -19.42 -2.40
N ALA A 157 -10.19 -18.77 -2.93
CA ALA A 157 -8.86 -18.79 -2.35
C ALA A 157 -8.78 -17.83 -1.15
N LEU A 158 -8.23 -18.29 -0.03
CA LEU A 158 -7.99 -17.44 1.12
C LEU A 158 -6.66 -16.70 0.96
N LYS A 159 -6.72 -15.37 1.01
CA LYS A 159 -5.56 -14.51 0.97
C LYS A 159 -5.03 -14.24 2.38
N TYR A 160 -3.75 -14.49 2.57
CA TYR A 160 -2.99 -14.08 3.75
C TYR A 160 -2.09 -12.90 3.38
N ASP A 161 -2.23 -11.79 4.04
CA ASP A 161 -1.35 -10.64 3.86
C ASP A 161 -0.25 -10.65 4.92
N PHE A 162 1.00 -10.85 4.48
CA PHE A 162 2.19 -10.70 5.31
C PHE A 162 2.77 -9.30 5.09
N LEU A 163 2.33 -8.37 5.92
CA LEU A 163 2.75 -6.98 5.84
C LEU A 163 4.17 -6.82 6.39
N SER A 164 5.03 -6.21 5.58
CA SER A 164 6.41 -5.94 5.96
C SER A 164 6.50 -4.59 6.67
N LEU A 165 6.66 -4.59 7.99
CA LEU A 165 6.73 -3.38 8.79
C LEU A 165 8.17 -3.08 9.23
N SER A 166 8.77 -2.04 8.67
CA SER A 166 10.08 -1.54 9.10
C SER A 166 10.07 -1.02 10.55
N ALA A 167 8.90 -0.64 11.07
CA ALA A 167 8.74 -0.29 12.47
C ALA A 167 9.07 -1.47 13.40
N LEU A 168 8.69 -2.69 13.03
CA LEU A 168 9.03 -3.90 13.80
C LEU A 168 10.53 -4.20 13.77
N ASP A 169 11.22 -3.98 12.64
CA ASP A 169 12.68 -4.09 12.58
C ASP A 169 13.37 -3.11 13.57
N ARG A 170 12.85 -1.89 13.68
CA ARG A 170 13.37 -0.89 14.61
C ARG A 170 13.12 -1.27 16.07
N VAL A 171 11.91 -1.74 16.37
CA VAL A 171 11.58 -2.27 17.70
C VAL A 171 12.52 -3.42 18.05
N ARG A 172 12.74 -4.36 17.11
CA ARG A 172 13.66 -5.47 17.28
C ARG A 172 15.10 -5.01 17.51
N ALA A 173 15.61 -4.08 16.70
CA ALA A 173 16.96 -3.54 16.86
C ALA A 173 17.14 -2.84 18.22
N SER A 174 16.15 -2.06 18.65
CA SER A 174 16.15 -1.42 19.98
C SER A 174 16.18 -2.45 21.10
N PHE A 175 15.38 -3.50 20.98
CA PHE A 175 15.35 -4.60 21.92
C PHE A 175 16.71 -5.33 22.01
N ASP A 176 17.33 -5.65 20.88
CA ASP A 176 18.63 -6.32 20.83
C ASP A 176 19.73 -5.45 21.47
N LEU A 177 19.67 -4.11 21.31
CA LEU A 177 20.57 -3.17 21.99
C LEU A 177 20.37 -3.20 23.51
N LEU A 178 19.12 -3.20 24.00
CA LEU A 178 18.83 -3.27 25.44
C LEU A 178 19.35 -4.57 26.07
N VAL A 179 19.25 -5.69 25.36
CA VAL A 179 19.83 -6.98 25.78
C VAL A 179 21.35 -6.89 25.81
N LYS A 180 21.98 -6.38 24.74
CA LYS A 180 23.42 -6.22 24.61
C LYS A 180 23.98 -5.34 25.73
N ASP A 181 23.32 -4.24 26.06
CA ASP A 181 23.70 -3.28 27.07
C ASP A 181 23.31 -3.72 28.51
N LYS A 182 22.82 -4.95 28.65
CA LYS A 182 22.37 -5.55 29.93
C LYS A 182 21.29 -4.73 30.63
N LYS A 183 20.52 -3.92 29.91
CA LYS A 183 19.38 -3.18 30.47
C LYS A 183 18.17 -4.08 30.70
N ILE A 184 18.06 -5.14 29.92
CA ILE A 184 17.07 -6.22 30.09
C ILE A 184 17.79 -7.57 30.05
N ARG A 185 17.26 -8.55 30.81
CA ARG A 185 17.85 -9.89 30.90
C ARG A 185 17.21 -10.80 29.83
N TRP A 186 18.05 -11.49 29.06
CA TRP A 186 17.60 -12.54 28.15
C TRP A 186 16.98 -13.72 28.91
N GLN A 187 15.78 -14.16 28.51
CA GLN A 187 14.99 -15.20 29.17
C GLN A 187 15.03 -16.56 28.43
N GLY A 188 15.98 -16.76 27.54
CA GLY A 188 16.13 -17.99 26.76
C GLY A 188 15.59 -17.88 25.34
N ASP A 189 14.51 -17.15 25.13
CA ASP A 189 13.94 -16.85 23.81
C ASP A 189 13.42 -15.41 23.72
N LEU A 190 13.14 -14.97 22.47
CA LEU A 190 12.69 -13.62 22.20
C LEU A 190 11.30 -13.33 22.81
N GLY A 191 10.37 -14.27 22.67
CA GLY A 191 8.99 -14.08 23.13
C GLY A 191 8.95 -13.91 24.66
N SER A 192 9.56 -14.82 25.38
CA SER A 192 9.65 -14.76 26.85
C SER A 192 10.36 -13.48 27.32
N THR A 193 11.44 -13.08 26.65
CA THR A 193 12.16 -11.85 26.97
C THR A 193 11.32 -10.62 26.70
N TYR A 194 10.60 -10.57 25.58
CA TYR A 194 9.70 -9.48 25.25
C TYR A 194 8.55 -9.37 26.25
N TRP A 195 7.84 -10.46 26.52
CA TRP A 195 6.71 -10.46 27.45
C TRP A 195 7.08 -10.13 28.88
N SER A 196 8.30 -10.51 29.34
CA SER A 196 8.76 -10.16 30.69
C SER A 196 9.03 -8.67 30.87
N ASN A 197 9.45 -7.97 29.80
CA ASN A 197 9.88 -6.56 29.87
C ASN A 197 8.86 -5.58 29.26
N PHE A 198 8.14 -5.98 28.20
CA PHE A 198 7.29 -5.09 27.38
C PHE A 198 5.86 -5.60 27.24
N ASN A 199 5.40 -6.43 28.18
CA ASN A 199 4.01 -6.86 28.20
C ASN A 199 3.07 -5.63 28.16
N PRO A 200 2.20 -5.49 27.13
CA PRO A 200 1.31 -4.34 27.00
C PRO A 200 0.47 -4.05 28.24
N ASN A 201 0.11 -5.08 29.01
CA ASN A 201 -0.68 -4.94 30.23
C ASN A 201 0.10 -4.37 31.42
N LYS A 202 1.43 -4.26 31.30
CA LYS A 202 2.34 -3.73 32.34
C LYS A 202 2.96 -2.40 31.95
N LEU A 203 2.77 -1.94 30.70
CA LEU A 203 3.29 -0.66 30.24
C LEU A 203 2.49 0.50 30.85
N ASP A 204 3.21 1.55 31.26
CA ASP A 204 2.58 2.78 31.72
C ASP A 204 2.22 3.68 30.53
N TYR A 205 0.97 3.60 30.12
CA TYR A 205 0.41 4.43 29.04
C TYR A 205 0.03 5.85 29.51
N THR A 206 0.31 6.20 30.77
CA THR A 206 -0.04 7.51 31.34
C THR A 206 1.15 8.46 31.41
N SER A 207 2.37 7.98 31.11
CA SER A 207 3.59 8.77 31.20
C SER A 207 3.55 10.02 30.32
N PRO A 208 3.60 11.24 30.89
CA PRO A 208 3.60 12.48 30.12
C PRO A 208 4.76 12.55 29.11
N LYS A 209 5.92 12.04 29.47
CA LYS A 209 7.10 12.03 28.60
C LYS A 209 6.87 11.33 27.28
N MET A 210 6.06 10.25 27.27
CA MET A 210 5.71 9.53 26.05
C MET A 210 4.96 10.44 25.08
N TYR A 211 4.01 11.24 25.57
CA TYR A 211 3.22 12.15 24.73
C TYR A 211 4.00 13.40 24.37
N ASP A 212 4.85 13.92 25.28
CA ASP A 212 5.72 15.07 24.98
C ASP A 212 6.63 14.76 23.78
N MET A 213 7.22 13.57 23.72
CA MET A 213 8.03 13.12 22.59
C MET A 213 7.26 13.16 21.25
N LEU A 214 5.95 12.93 21.26
CA LEU A 214 5.12 13.03 20.03
C LEU A 214 4.98 14.47 19.54
N PHE A 215 5.15 15.48 20.41
CA PHE A 215 5.02 16.89 20.06
C PHE A 215 6.34 17.59 19.76
N ASP A 216 7.46 17.08 20.27
CA ASP A 216 8.80 17.69 20.10
C ASP A 216 9.39 17.50 18.70
N GLY A 217 8.69 16.76 17.81
CA GLY A 217 9.18 16.43 16.48
C GLY A 217 10.33 15.41 16.51
N THR A 218 10.67 14.86 17.67
CA THR A 218 11.73 13.84 17.83
C THR A 218 11.25 12.44 17.49
N VAL A 219 9.92 12.25 17.37
CA VAL A 219 9.32 10.97 17.01
C VAL A 219 9.30 10.78 15.49
N ILE A 220 10.46 10.56 14.91
CA ILE A 220 10.63 10.32 13.48
C ILE A 220 10.08 8.94 13.06
N ASN A 221 9.75 8.06 14.00
CA ASN A 221 9.47 6.65 13.72
C ASN A 221 8.21 6.11 14.40
N ALA A 222 7.29 6.97 14.84
CA ALA A 222 6.00 6.50 15.36
C ALA A 222 5.17 5.95 14.21
N PHE A 223 4.94 4.64 14.21
CA PHE A 223 4.19 3.96 13.16
C PHE A 223 2.85 4.67 12.87
N GLN A 224 2.59 4.97 11.60
CA GLN A 224 1.43 5.71 11.08
C GLN A 224 1.35 7.20 11.46
N TYR A 225 2.21 7.71 12.33
CA TYR A 225 2.29 9.13 12.71
C TYR A 225 3.58 9.81 12.24
N ASP A 226 4.45 9.08 11.56
CA ASP A 226 5.69 9.56 10.94
C ASP A 226 5.46 10.30 9.60
N SER A 227 4.20 10.42 9.16
CA SER A 227 3.81 11.27 8.04
C SER A 227 3.44 12.68 8.51
N GLU A 228 3.60 13.68 7.61
CA GLU A 228 3.21 15.06 7.90
C GLU A 228 1.74 15.18 8.34
N THR A 229 0.85 14.46 7.67
CA THR A 229 -0.59 14.43 7.99
C THR A 229 -0.83 13.84 9.37
N GLY A 230 -0.20 12.70 9.69
CA GLY A 230 -0.32 12.05 11.00
C GLY A 230 0.18 12.95 12.12
N TRP A 231 1.33 13.57 11.94
CA TRP A 231 1.91 14.47 12.92
C TRP A 231 1.07 15.74 13.12
N LYS A 232 0.56 16.36 12.05
CA LYS A 232 -0.36 17.50 12.15
C LYS A 232 -1.64 17.15 12.92
N ALA A 233 -2.19 15.96 12.67
CA ALA A 233 -3.38 15.49 13.37
C ALA A 233 -3.13 15.29 14.86
N LEU A 234 -2.01 14.66 15.24
CA LEU A 234 -1.60 14.52 16.66
C LEU A 234 -1.54 15.87 17.37
N ARG A 235 -0.87 16.85 16.76
CA ARG A 235 -0.72 18.20 17.34
C ARG A 235 -2.05 18.92 17.43
N LYS A 236 -2.86 18.88 16.38
CA LYS A 236 -4.18 19.53 16.35
C LYS A 236 -5.11 18.97 17.43
N ALA A 237 -5.12 17.67 17.62
CA ALA A 237 -5.93 16.98 18.62
C ALA A 237 -5.36 17.05 20.04
N ASN A 238 -4.12 17.51 20.22
CA ASN A 238 -3.40 17.54 21.50
C ASN A 238 -3.47 16.18 22.24
N ALA A 239 -3.15 15.10 21.54
CA ALA A 239 -3.25 13.73 22.07
C ALA A 239 -2.38 13.55 23.34
N ARG A 240 -3.01 13.17 24.44
CA ARG A 240 -2.37 12.97 25.74
C ARG A 240 -2.70 11.65 26.41
N LYS A 241 -3.47 10.80 25.71
CA LYS A 241 -3.89 9.47 26.16
C LYS A 241 -3.72 8.47 25.02
N PHE A 242 -3.50 7.21 25.37
CA PHE A 242 -3.40 6.14 24.38
C PHE A 242 -4.63 6.05 23.47
N MET A 243 -5.84 6.21 24.04
CA MET A 243 -7.08 6.18 23.26
C MET A 243 -7.23 7.37 22.30
N ASP A 244 -6.58 8.51 22.59
CA ASP A 244 -6.54 9.63 21.64
C ASP A 244 -5.76 9.21 20.38
N LEU A 245 -4.64 8.51 20.55
CA LEU A 245 -3.87 7.96 19.41
C LEU A 245 -4.70 7.00 18.58
N VAL A 246 -5.41 6.07 19.23
CA VAL A 246 -6.28 5.11 18.54
C VAL A 246 -7.37 5.84 17.75
N SER A 247 -8.03 6.82 18.37
CA SER A 247 -9.11 7.60 17.73
C SER A 247 -8.61 8.42 16.54
N ILE A 248 -7.46 9.09 16.68
CA ILE A 248 -6.85 9.89 15.62
C ILE A 248 -6.46 8.98 14.45
N ASN A 249 -5.86 7.81 14.71
CA ASN A 249 -5.50 6.86 13.67
C ASN A 249 -6.75 6.36 12.91
N GLY A 250 -7.83 6.07 13.64
CA GLY A 250 -9.12 5.74 13.04
C GLY A 250 -9.64 6.88 12.14
N ALA A 251 -9.65 8.12 12.67
CA ALA A 251 -10.12 9.29 11.92
C ALA A 251 -9.31 9.58 10.66
N LEU A 252 -7.98 9.39 10.70
CA LEU A 252 -7.10 9.57 9.53
C LEU A 252 -7.39 8.59 8.38
N ARG A 253 -8.03 7.46 8.68
CA ARG A 253 -8.41 6.44 7.69
C ARG A 253 -9.81 6.66 7.13
N LEU A 254 -10.64 7.45 7.80
CA LEU A 254 -11.97 7.77 7.31
C LEU A 254 -11.84 8.63 6.05
N ARG A 255 -12.56 8.22 5.01
CA ARG A 255 -12.76 9.02 3.81
C ARG A 255 -14.22 9.36 3.76
N SER A 256 -14.56 10.62 3.56
CA SER A 256 -15.93 10.97 3.25
C SER A 256 -16.36 10.29 1.95
N GLU A 257 -17.62 10.03 1.77
CA GLU A 257 -18.17 9.51 0.50
C GLU A 257 -17.82 10.42 -0.68
N LYS A 258 -17.54 11.69 -0.42
CA LYS A 258 -17.08 12.68 -1.41
C LYS A 258 -15.55 12.70 -1.59
N GLY A 259 -14.79 11.87 -0.90
CA GLY A 259 -13.33 11.81 -1.00
C GLY A 259 -12.59 12.89 -0.20
N GLU A 260 -13.29 13.71 0.56
CA GLU A 260 -12.70 14.68 1.49
C GLU A 260 -12.20 13.97 2.75
N GLN A 261 -11.03 14.36 3.25
CA GLN A 261 -10.58 13.94 4.58
C GLN A 261 -11.28 14.82 5.63
N PRO A 262 -11.70 14.24 6.74
CA PRO A 262 -12.30 15.01 7.85
C PRO A 262 -11.35 16.02 8.47
#